data_6a6cc9ac8fae739d77fe64aee4e0eb9f
#
_entry.id   6a6cc9ac8fae739d77fe64aee4e0eb9f
#
_cell.length_a   1.000
_cell.length_b   1.000
_cell.length_c   1.000
_cell.angle_alpha   90.00
_cell.angle_beta   90.00
_cell.angle_gamma   90.00
#
_symmetry.space_group_name_H-M   'P 1'
#
loop_
_entity.id
_entity.type
_entity.pdbx_description
1 polymer ?
#
loop_
_entity_poly.entity_id
_entity_poly.type
_entity_poly.pdbx_seq_one_letter_code
_entity_poly.pdbx_strand_id
1 'polypeptide(L)'
;FIFVDVKPNGATPGFFVENTRGRKYLMKFDRDRQPERSSTGDVVSSRIYWATGFSTPCNRVVNVTLESFQLDPEGTVEIDGEDVPLTWELFAGSLEAAGSRADGSYRALTSLFLPGRPIGPFRHEGRRQDDPNDAIPHQERRDLRGTRVIAAWTHHFDTREQNSLNMWISVGDEGHGYVRHNYVDFGDTFGSLWARDGISRRLGPSGYFNLYHVAGDFVTLGLMPRAYYRSQLGPAGPVWGYFDIETFEPDDWKAGYPNPAHLRATERDKAWMARQVALIDPDTDVPALVASAQMDDGFAAQELVRILQGRRTKILERYLTRLSPLTWPTLRDGPEGPEVCLKDLAVTAGLIAGEDRPYWSRAWELRGARPGAIEPVDGAA
;
A
#
# COMPACT_ATOMS: atom_id res chain seq x y z
N PHE A 1 18.72 3.94 -21.62
CA PHE A 1 17.48 3.16 -21.78
C PHE A 1 17.03 3.15 -23.25
N ILE A 2 16.46 2.03 -23.69
CA ILE A 2 15.80 1.93 -24.99
C ILE A 2 14.31 2.14 -24.77
N PHE A 3 13.70 3.10 -25.47
CA PHE A 3 12.25 3.33 -25.46
C PHE A 3 11.60 2.23 -26.31
N VAL A 4 10.68 1.46 -25.71
CA VAL A 4 10.10 0.28 -26.36
C VAL A 4 8.59 0.37 -26.59
N ASP A 5 7.88 1.20 -25.81
CA ASP A 5 6.43 1.34 -25.97
C ASP A 5 5.89 2.53 -25.17
N VAL A 6 4.76 3.07 -25.59
CA VAL A 6 4.00 4.08 -24.85
C VAL A 6 3.14 3.44 -23.79
N LYS A 7 2.86 4.16 -22.71
CA LYS A 7 1.92 3.71 -21.69
C LYS A 7 0.48 3.88 -22.21
N PRO A 8 -0.31 2.82 -22.34
CA PRO A 8 -1.60 2.86 -23.03
C PRO A 8 -2.66 3.70 -22.29
N ASN A 9 -2.53 3.89 -20.98
CA ASN A 9 -3.49 4.64 -20.16
C ASN A 9 -2.90 5.09 -18.83
N GLY A 10 -3.68 5.89 -18.08
CA GLY A 10 -3.35 6.36 -16.73
C GLY A 10 -2.91 7.82 -16.71
N ALA A 11 -3.16 8.46 -15.55
CA ALA A 11 -2.99 9.91 -15.38
C ALA A 11 -1.52 10.35 -15.25
N THR A 12 -0.62 9.48 -14.83
CA THR A 12 0.81 9.79 -14.66
C THR A 12 1.54 9.62 -15.98
N PRO A 13 2.33 10.61 -16.45
CA PRO A 13 3.12 10.47 -17.67
C PRO A 13 4.13 9.34 -17.53
N GLY A 14 4.39 8.62 -18.63
CA GLY A 14 5.32 7.50 -18.60
C GLY A 14 5.25 6.62 -19.83
N PHE A 15 6.19 5.68 -19.90
CA PHE A 15 6.37 4.77 -21.03
C PHE A 15 7.14 3.52 -20.58
N PHE A 16 7.28 2.54 -21.46
CA PHE A 16 8.05 1.35 -21.22
C PHE A 16 9.47 1.50 -21.80
N VAL A 17 10.45 1.00 -21.03
CA VAL A 17 11.85 1.04 -21.42
C VAL A 17 12.53 -0.29 -21.17
N GLU A 18 13.60 -0.54 -21.91
CA GLU A 18 14.53 -1.63 -21.66
C GLU A 18 15.92 -1.05 -21.34
N ASN A 19 16.62 -1.66 -20.40
CA ASN A 19 18.00 -1.27 -20.11
C ASN A 19 19.00 -2.10 -20.96
N THR A 20 20.26 -1.71 -20.93
CA THR A 20 21.36 -2.40 -21.67
C THR A 20 21.58 -3.86 -21.29
N ARG A 21 20.87 -4.38 -20.28
CA ARG A 21 20.90 -5.79 -19.86
C ARG A 21 19.63 -6.54 -20.23
N GLY A 22 18.79 -5.99 -21.10
CA GLY A 22 17.53 -6.61 -21.53
C GLY A 22 16.43 -6.63 -20.47
N ARG A 23 16.54 -5.83 -19.40
CA ARG A 23 15.49 -5.74 -18.38
C ARG A 23 14.49 -4.67 -18.71
N LYS A 24 13.21 -5.02 -18.69
CA LYS A 24 12.11 -4.12 -19.00
C LYS A 24 11.57 -3.44 -17.74
N TYR A 25 11.20 -2.17 -17.88
CA TYR A 25 10.64 -1.34 -16.82
C TYR A 25 9.47 -0.52 -17.36
N LEU A 26 8.47 -0.31 -16.50
CA LEU A 26 7.58 0.82 -16.65
C LEU A 26 8.30 2.03 -16.02
N MET A 27 8.47 3.09 -16.78
CA MET A 27 9.01 4.37 -16.29
C MET A 27 7.87 5.38 -16.18
N LYS A 28 7.75 6.04 -15.03
CA LYS A 28 6.74 7.07 -14.75
C LYS A 28 7.42 8.33 -14.26
N PHE A 29 6.82 9.49 -14.52
CA PHE A 29 7.38 10.79 -14.16
C PHE A 29 6.43 11.55 -13.23
N ASP A 30 7.01 12.27 -12.28
CA ASP A 30 6.24 13.18 -11.43
C ASP A 30 5.72 14.37 -12.23
N ARG A 31 4.62 14.97 -11.80
CA ARG A 31 4.04 16.18 -12.37
C ARG A 31 4.49 17.41 -11.59
N ASP A 32 4.59 18.56 -12.27
CA ASP A 32 4.98 19.84 -11.66
C ASP A 32 4.14 20.23 -10.44
N ARG A 33 2.86 19.89 -10.46
CA ARG A 33 1.94 20.27 -9.37
C ARG A 33 2.28 19.62 -8.01
N GLN A 34 2.79 18.40 -8.04
CA GLN A 34 3.24 17.65 -6.85
C GLN A 34 4.54 16.93 -7.18
N PRO A 35 5.65 17.69 -7.26
CA PRO A 35 6.94 17.11 -7.57
C PRO A 35 7.31 16.04 -6.53
N GLU A 36 7.99 15.00 -6.96
CA GLU A 36 8.48 13.88 -6.15
C GLU A 36 7.43 13.01 -5.47
N ARG A 37 6.16 13.42 -5.40
CA ARG A 37 5.13 12.71 -4.65
C ARG A 37 4.80 11.33 -5.24
N SER A 38 4.51 11.27 -6.56
CA SER A 38 4.07 10.01 -7.19
C SER A 38 5.18 8.97 -7.18
N SER A 39 6.40 9.36 -7.55
CA SER A 39 7.55 8.46 -7.51
C SER A 39 7.89 8.00 -6.08
N THR A 40 7.80 8.89 -5.09
CA THR A 40 7.97 8.55 -3.67
C THR A 40 6.85 7.62 -3.20
N GLY A 41 5.60 7.89 -3.60
CA GLY A 41 4.45 7.04 -3.31
C GLY A 41 4.67 5.61 -3.78
N ASP A 42 5.05 5.44 -5.04
CA ASP A 42 5.35 4.13 -5.63
C ASP A 42 6.51 3.41 -4.92
N VAL A 43 7.60 4.11 -4.58
CA VAL A 43 8.76 3.49 -3.93
C VAL A 43 8.47 3.12 -2.47
N VAL A 44 7.97 4.05 -1.68
CA VAL A 44 7.80 3.86 -0.24
C VAL A 44 6.63 2.91 0.03
N SER A 45 5.48 3.11 -0.64
CA SER A 45 4.31 2.27 -0.39
C SER A 45 4.50 0.84 -0.89
N SER A 46 5.14 0.61 -2.06
CA SER A 46 5.45 -0.76 -2.49
C SER A 46 6.32 -1.50 -1.48
N ARG A 47 7.26 -0.83 -0.83
CA ARG A 47 8.10 -1.42 0.21
C ARG A 47 7.35 -1.66 1.51
N ILE A 48 6.43 -0.76 1.90
CA ILE A 48 5.54 -0.98 3.05
C ILE A 48 4.67 -2.21 2.81
N TYR A 49 4.05 -2.33 1.63
CA TYR A 49 3.27 -3.52 1.28
C TYR A 49 4.12 -4.78 1.27
N TRP A 50 5.34 -4.72 0.73
CA TRP A 50 6.26 -5.85 0.75
C TRP A 50 6.67 -6.25 2.17
N ALA A 51 7.02 -5.29 3.02
CA ALA A 51 7.39 -5.53 4.42
C ALA A 51 6.23 -6.12 5.25
N THR A 52 4.99 -5.87 4.84
CA THR A 52 3.79 -6.44 5.47
C THR A 52 3.32 -7.75 4.84
N GLY A 53 4.10 -8.32 3.90
CA GLY A 53 3.91 -9.68 3.36
C GLY A 53 3.26 -9.75 1.98
N PHE A 54 3.11 -8.64 1.26
CA PHE A 54 2.51 -8.62 -0.08
C PHE A 54 3.56 -8.54 -1.18
N SER A 55 3.32 -9.19 -2.31
CA SER A 55 4.19 -9.06 -3.47
C SER A 55 3.95 -7.74 -4.19
N THR A 56 5.03 -7.05 -4.53
CA THR A 56 5.04 -5.77 -5.25
C THR A 56 6.21 -5.74 -6.24
N PRO A 57 6.18 -4.88 -7.27
CA PRO A 57 7.33 -4.68 -8.14
C PRO A 57 8.49 -4.00 -7.41
N CYS A 58 9.70 -4.20 -7.92
CA CYS A 58 10.88 -3.50 -7.44
C CYS A 58 10.91 -2.09 -8.03
N ASN A 59 10.46 -1.13 -7.24
CA ASN A 59 10.37 0.28 -7.59
C ASN A 59 11.63 1.04 -7.15
N ARG A 60 12.17 1.88 -8.04
CA ARG A 60 13.34 2.73 -7.77
C ARG A 60 13.20 4.09 -8.46
N VAL A 61 13.73 5.11 -7.82
CA VAL A 61 13.91 6.42 -8.45
C VAL A 61 15.21 6.43 -9.25
N VAL A 62 15.16 7.08 -10.40
CA VAL A 62 16.32 7.41 -11.25
C VAL A 62 16.18 8.85 -11.76
N ASN A 63 17.29 9.50 -11.97
CA ASN A 63 17.34 10.80 -12.63
C ASN A 63 17.80 10.57 -14.08
N VAL A 64 17.08 11.11 -15.04
CA VAL A 64 17.32 10.91 -16.47
C VAL A 64 17.28 12.25 -17.20
N THR A 65 18.03 12.33 -18.29
CA THR A 65 17.94 13.41 -19.29
C THR A 65 17.45 12.81 -20.61
N LEU A 66 17.15 13.63 -21.59
CA LEU A 66 16.73 13.13 -22.90
C LEU A 66 17.81 12.25 -23.56
N GLU A 67 19.10 12.56 -23.32
CA GLU A 67 20.24 11.77 -23.81
C GLU A 67 20.34 10.38 -23.14
N SER A 68 19.61 10.15 -22.06
CA SER A 68 19.54 8.83 -21.41
C SER A 68 18.77 7.80 -22.23
N PHE A 69 18.11 8.22 -23.30
CA PHE A 69 17.22 7.39 -24.09
C PHE A 69 17.68 7.21 -25.53
N GLN A 70 17.33 6.07 -26.07
CA GLN A 70 17.46 5.70 -27.47
C GLN A 70 16.12 5.13 -27.94
N LEU A 71 15.77 5.32 -29.20
CA LEU A 71 14.63 4.64 -29.81
C LEU A 71 15.08 3.26 -30.30
N ASP A 72 14.18 2.28 -30.19
CA ASP A 72 14.32 1.05 -30.93
C ASP A 72 14.05 1.36 -32.41
N PRO A 73 15.03 1.21 -33.33
CA PRO A 73 14.87 1.58 -34.73
C PRO A 73 13.86 0.70 -35.48
N GLU A 74 13.58 -0.51 -34.98
CA GLU A 74 12.59 -1.42 -35.53
C GLU A 74 11.32 -1.52 -34.66
N GLY A 75 11.27 -0.74 -33.58
CA GLY A 75 10.17 -0.75 -32.61
C GLY A 75 8.90 -0.15 -33.21
N THR A 76 7.77 -0.77 -32.89
CA THR A 76 6.43 -0.26 -33.18
C THR A 76 5.60 -0.20 -31.93
N VAL A 77 4.55 0.64 -31.93
CA VAL A 77 3.53 0.73 -30.88
C VAL A 77 2.16 0.64 -31.55
N GLU A 78 1.24 -0.08 -30.90
CA GLU A 78 -0.14 -0.16 -31.35
C GLU A 78 -0.91 1.11 -30.94
N ILE A 79 -1.38 1.88 -31.94
CA ILE A 79 -2.24 3.05 -31.75
C ILE A 79 -3.52 2.83 -32.58
N ASP A 80 -4.67 2.81 -31.92
CA ASP A 80 -5.98 2.59 -32.56
C ASP A 80 -6.06 1.30 -33.39
N GLY A 81 -5.31 0.26 -33.00
CA GLY A 81 -5.28 -1.03 -33.69
C GLY A 81 -4.32 -1.12 -34.86
N GLU A 82 -3.49 -0.11 -35.09
CA GLU A 82 -2.45 -0.09 -36.09
C GLU A 82 -1.05 -0.02 -35.48
N ASP A 83 -0.10 -0.79 -36.04
CA ASP A 83 1.30 -0.74 -35.66
C ASP A 83 1.98 0.50 -36.26
N VAL A 84 2.33 1.45 -35.41
CA VAL A 84 3.00 2.72 -35.79
C VAL A 84 4.47 2.67 -35.37
N PRO A 85 5.44 3.07 -36.21
CA PRO A 85 6.84 3.14 -35.82
C PRO A 85 7.07 4.06 -34.61
N LEU A 86 7.98 3.67 -33.71
CA LEU A 86 8.42 4.53 -32.60
C LEU A 86 9.12 5.78 -33.14
N THR A 87 8.71 6.95 -32.69
CA THR A 87 9.30 8.24 -33.08
C THR A 87 9.65 9.08 -31.85
N TRP A 88 10.56 10.03 -32.03
CA TRP A 88 10.87 11.03 -31.00
C TRP A 88 9.66 11.93 -30.65
N GLU A 89 8.69 12.09 -31.55
CA GLU A 89 7.44 12.82 -31.27
C GLU A 89 6.55 12.04 -30.31
N LEU A 90 6.40 10.73 -30.47
CA LEU A 90 5.68 9.88 -29.52
C LEU A 90 6.36 9.86 -28.14
N PHE A 91 7.69 9.78 -28.13
CA PHE A 91 8.46 9.88 -26.91
C PHE A 91 8.24 11.24 -26.20
N ALA A 92 8.36 12.35 -26.93
CA ALA A 92 8.15 13.69 -26.39
C ALA A 92 6.70 13.89 -25.89
N GLY A 93 5.71 13.39 -26.63
CA GLY A 93 4.30 13.40 -26.21
C GLY A 93 4.07 12.65 -24.89
N SER A 94 4.80 11.56 -24.65
CA SER A 94 4.75 10.79 -23.39
C SER A 94 5.31 11.58 -22.20
N LEU A 95 6.11 12.61 -22.43
CA LEU A 95 6.72 13.48 -21.41
C LEU A 95 6.01 14.83 -21.23
N GLU A 96 5.01 15.18 -22.07
CA GLU A 96 4.38 16.50 -22.09
C GLU A 96 3.91 16.98 -20.70
N ALA A 97 3.40 16.06 -19.88
CA ALA A 97 2.94 16.37 -18.52
C ALA A 97 3.95 16.04 -17.41
N ALA A 98 5.19 15.70 -17.79
CA ALA A 98 6.24 15.40 -16.85
C ALA A 98 6.92 16.68 -16.35
N GLY A 99 7.10 16.80 -15.02
CA GLY A 99 7.85 17.87 -14.42
C GLY A 99 9.35 17.70 -14.67
N SER A 100 10.00 18.74 -15.23
CA SER A 100 11.44 18.80 -15.38
C SER A 100 12.08 19.64 -14.27
N ARG A 101 13.33 19.33 -13.93
CA ARG A 101 14.15 20.14 -13.04
C ARG A 101 14.81 21.30 -13.78
N ALA A 102 15.35 22.25 -13.03
CA ALA A 102 16.01 23.44 -13.58
C ALA A 102 17.22 23.12 -14.48
N ASP A 103 17.85 21.98 -14.28
CA ASP A 103 18.98 21.48 -15.09
C ASP A 103 18.52 20.68 -16.33
N GLY A 104 17.22 20.60 -16.57
CA GLY A 104 16.64 19.84 -17.68
C GLY A 104 16.53 18.34 -17.43
N SER A 105 16.92 17.85 -16.26
CA SER A 105 16.72 16.45 -15.89
C SER A 105 15.29 16.17 -15.42
N TYR A 106 14.91 14.90 -15.47
CA TYR A 106 13.64 14.40 -14.98
C TYR A 106 13.87 13.42 -13.86
N ARG A 107 13.08 13.55 -12.80
CA ARG A 107 12.95 12.50 -11.78
C ARG A 107 11.97 11.47 -12.28
N ALA A 108 12.38 10.23 -12.38
CA ALA A 108 11.56 9.13 -12.85
C ALA A 108 11.51 7.99 -11.84
N LEU A 109 10.37 7.34 -11.76
CA LEU A 109 10.21 6.03 -11.18
C LEU A 109 10.53 4.97 -12.24
N THR A 110 11.33 3.96 -11.91
CA THR A 110 11.44 2.71 -12.67
C THR A 110 10.81 1.59 -11.88
N SER A 111 9.81 0.94 -12.46
CA SER A 111 9.14 -0.25 -11.93
C SER A 111 9.54 -1.46 -12.75
N LEU A 112 10.31 -2.39 -12.17
CA LEU A 112 10.79 -3.58 -12.86
C LEU A 112 9.62 -4.48 -13.22
N PHE A 113 9.59 -4.99 -14.46
CA PHE A 113 8.59 -5.96 -14.88
C PHE A 113 8.61 -7.19 -13.97
N LEU A 114 7.43 -7.62 -13.58
CA LEU A 114 7.24 -8.77 -12.72
C LEU A 114 7.58 -10.06 -13.50
N PRO A 115 8.22 -11.04 -12.85
CA PRO A 115 8.52 -12.31 -13.50
C PRO A 115 7.24 -13.11 -13.81
N GLY A 116 7.30 -13.91 -14.87
CA GLY A 116 6.20 -14.77 -15.31
C GLY A 116 5.32 -14.16 -16.39
N ARG A 117 4.18 -14.77 -16.65
CA ARG A 117 3.20 -14.33 -17.65
C ARG A 117 2.03 -13.62 -16.97
N PRO A 118 1.68 -12.37 -17.37
CA PRO A 118 0.53 -11.68 -16.80
C PRO A 118 -0.77 -12.40 -17.21
N ILE A 119 -1.69 -12.55 -16.24
CA ILE A 119 -3.00 -13.19 -16.40
C ILE A 119 -4.16 -12.31 -15.91
N GLY A 120 -3.93 -11.00 -15.84
CA GLY A 120 -4.92 -10.00 -15.50
C GLY A 120 -4.89 -9.56 -14.04
N PRO A 121 -5.79 -8.63 -13.70
CA PRO A 121 -5.87 -8.10 -12.35
C PRO A 121 -6.37 -9.14 -11.34
N PHE A 122 -6.06 -8.92 -10.07
CA PHE A 122 -6.60 -9.71 -8.98
C PHE A 122 -7.98 -9.19 -8.59
N ARG A 123 -9.01 -10.00 -8.78
CA ARG A 123 -10.38 -9.64 -8.39
C ARG A 123 -10.51 -9.55 -6.87
N HIS A 124 -11.23 -8.55 -6.40
CA HIS A 124 -11.51 -8.39 -4.97
C HIS A 124 -12.76 -9.16 -4.52
N GLU A 125 -13.54 -9.69 -5.45
CA GLU A 125 -14.75 -10.45 -5.19
C GLU A 125 -14.80 -11.73 -6.03
N GLY A 126 -15.39 -12.80 -5.47
CA GLY A 126 -15.52 -14.09 -6.12
C GLY A 126 -14.22 -14.89 -6.11
N ARG A 127 -14.09 -15.79 -7.06
CA ARG A 127 -12.96 -16.69 -7.25
C ARG A 127 -12.55 -16.71 -8.72
N ARG A 128 -11.35 -17.16 -9.00
CA ARG A 128 -10.94 -17.46 -10.37
C ARG A 128 -11.70 -18.70 -10.88
N GLN A 129 -12.33 -18.57 -12.03
CA GLN A 129 -13.10 -19.67 -12.62
C GLN A 129 -12.20 -20.71 -13.30
N ASP A 130 -11.00 -20.30 -13.68
CA ASP A 130 -9.99 -21.08 -14.39
C ASP A 130 -8.95 -21.73 -13.43
N ASP A 131 -9.15 -21.62 -12.11
CA ASP A 131 -8.27 -22.21 -11.10
C ASP A 131 -9.09 -22.99 -10.05
N PRO A 132 -9.10 -24.34 -10.11
CA PRO A 132 -9.82 -25.16 -9.14
C PRO A 132 -9.27 -25.06 -7.72
N ASN A 133 -8.03 -24.59 -7.53
CA ASN A 133 -7.42 -24.40 -6.22
C ASN A 133 -7.83 -23.08 -5.55
N ASP A 134 -8.41 -22.15 -6.30
CA ASP A 134 -8.93 -20.91 -5.74
C ASP A 134 -10.29 -21.13 -5.07
N ALA A 135 -10.28 -21.84 -3.95
CA ALA A 135 -11.48 -22.33 -3.27
C ALA A 135 -12.16 -21.26 -2.38
N ILE A 136 -11.43 -20.22 -1.94
CA ILE A 136 -11.94 -19.21 -1.01
C ILE A 136 -12.30 -17.93 -1.78
N PRO A 137 -13.54 -17.43 -1.71
CA PRO A 137 -13.88 -16.14 -2.29
C PRO A 137 -12.94 -15.03 -1.79
N HIS A 138 -12.46 -14.19 -2.72
CA HIS A 138 -11.39 -13.23 -2.44
C HIS A 138 -11.79 -12.25 -1.33
N GLN A 139 -13.03 -11.78 -1.30
CA GLN A 139 -13.54 -10.89 -0.25
C GLN A 139 -13.58 -11.55 1.15
N GLU A 140 -13.47 -12.87 1.24
CA GLU A 140 -13.42 -13.62 2.50
C GLU A 140 -11.98 -13.92 2.96
N ARG A 141 -10.97 -13.56 2.17
CA ARG A 141 -9.57 -13.72 2.54
C ARG A 141 -9.15 -12.65 3.54
N ARG A 142 -8.56 -13.08 4.67
CA ARG A 142 -8.13 -12.18 5.75
C ARG A 142 -7.04 -11.21 5.29
N ASP A 143 -6.09 -11.68 4.52
CA ASP A 143 -5.01 -10.87 3.95
C ASP A 143 -5.56 -9.70 3.15
N LEU A 144 -6.51 -9.93 2.23
CA LEU A 144 -7.15 -8.88 1.46
C LEU A 144 -7.99 -7.92 2.30
N ARG A 145 -8.77 -8.43 3.25
CA ARG A 145 -9.52 -7.57 4.18
C ARG A 145 -8.58 -6.72 5.03
N GLY A 146 -7.47 -7.31 5.46
CA GLY A 146 -6.44 -6.62 6.26
C GLY A 146 -5.74 -5.49 5.51
N THR A 147 -5.58 -5.56 4.17
CA THR A 147 -4.91 -4.49 3.40
C THR A 147 -5.57 -3.12 3.58
N ARG A 148 -6.84 -3.07 4.01
CA ARG A 148 -7.50 -1.82 4.40
C ARG A 148 -6.67 -1.00 5.40
N VAL A 149 -5.98 -1.66 6.33
CA VAL A 149 -5.16 -0.97 7.35
C VAL A 149 -3.93 -0.32 6.73
N ILE A 150 -3.24 -1.04 5.83
CA ILE A 150 -2.07 -0.50 5.13
C ILE A 150 -2.49 0.62 4.19
N ALA A 151 -3.58 0.42 3.46
CA ALA A 151 -4.15 1.42 2.57
C ALA A 151 -4.55 2.69 3.35
N ALA A 152 -5.14 2.54 4.54
CA ALA A 152 -5.42 3.66 5.43
C ALA A 152 -4.14 4.35 5.91
N TRP A 153 -3.10 3.58 6.28
CA TRP A 153 -1.82 4.12 6.73
C TRP A 153 -1.17 5.03 5.68
N THR A 154 -1.05 4.51 4.45
CA THR A 154 -0.40 5.20 3.33
C THR A 154 -1.35 6.14 2.56
N HIS A 155 -2.62 6.19 2.94
CA HIS A 155 -3.67 6.86 2.16
C HIS A 155 -3.70 6.38 0.70
N HIS A 156 -3.57 5.04 0.51
CA HIS A 156 -3.66 4.42 -0.81
C HIS A 156 -5.12 4.44 -1.29
N PHE A 157 -5.46 5.54 -1.93
CA PHE A 157 -6.82 5.86 -2.34
C PHE A 157 -7.32 4.93 -3.44
N ASP A 158 -6.47 4.63 -4.44
CA ASP A 158 -6.84 3.87 -5.65
C ASP A 158 -6.58 2.36 -5.49
N THR A 159 -7.20 1.75 -4.48
CA THR A 159 -7.07 0.30 -4.20
C THR A 159 -8.02 -0.56 -5.04
N ARG A 160 -8.29 -0.19 -6.27
CA ARG A 160 -9.13 -0.97 -7.20
C ARG A 160 -8.39 -2.18 -7.78
N GLU A 161 -9.15 -3.11 -8.37
CA GLU A 161 -8.63 -4.34 -8.96
C GLU A 161 -7.56 -4.08 -10.03
N GLN A 162 -7.71 -3.02 -10.83
CA GLN A 162 -6.76 -2.65 -11.89
C GLN A 162 -5.36 -2.28 -11.36
N ASN A 163 -5.25 -1.94 -10.07
CA ASN A 163 -3.97 -1.69 -9.40
C ASN A 163 -3.43 -2.96 -8.74
N SER A 164 -3.76 -4.09 -9.31
CA SER A 164 -3.21 -5.42 -8.97
C SER A 164 -2.89 -6.20 -10.24
N LEU A 165 -2.00 -7.17 -10.13
CA LEU A 165 -1.59 -7.99 -11.26
C LEU A 165 -1.28 -9.42 -10.82
N ASN A 166 -2.00 -10.37 -11.39
CA ASN A 166 -1.68 -11.78 -11.26
C ASN A 166 -0.63 -12.17 -12.29
N MET A 167 0.40 -12.88 -11.82
CA MET A 167 1.45 -13.44 -12.64
C MET A 167 1.42 -14.97 -12.54
N TRP A 168 1.37 -15.65 -13.66
CA TRP A 168 1.62 -17.09 -13.72
C TRP A 168 3.12 -17.35 -13.69
N ILE A 169 3.57 -18.07 -12.67
CA ILE A 169 4.96 -18.47 -12.50
C ILE A 169 5.06 -19.96 -12.80
N SER A 170 5.71 -20.30 -13.91
CA SER A 170 5.97 -21.70 -14.26
C SER A 170 7.06 -22.29 -13.36
N VAL A 171 6.87 -23.56 -12.97
CA VAL A 171 7.82 -24.31 -12.14
C VAL A 171 8.03 -25.68 -12.78
N GLY A 172 9.26 -25.96 -13.17
CA GLY A 172 9.59 -27.24 -13.81
C GLY A 172 8.94 -27.40 -15.18
N ASP A 173 8.34 -28.57 -15.41
CA ASP A 173 7.79 -28.97 -16.70
C ASP A 173 6.57 -28.13 -17.13
N GLU A 174 6.28 -28.14 -18.42
CA GLU A 174 5.17 -27.39 -19.01
C GLU A 174 3.83 -27.71 -18.33
N GLY A 175 3.11 -26.65 -17.95
CA GLY A 175 1.78 -26.75 -17.37
C GLY A 175 1.73 -26.73 -15.84
N HIS A 176 2.86 -26.82 -15.15
CA HIS A 176 2.92 -26.67 -13.70
C HIS A 176 3.38 -25.27 -13.29
N GLY A 177 2.80 -24.74 -12.22
CA GLY A 177 3.16 -23.43 -11.72
C GLY A 177 2.19 -22.93 -10.64
N TYR A 178 2.29 -21.64 -10.31
CA TYR A 178 1.42 -21.00 -9.35
C TYR A 178 1.10 -19.56 -9.76
N VAL A 179 0.01 -19.05 -9.25
CA VAL A 179 -0.38 -17.65 -9.44
C VAL A 179 0.22 -16.82 -8.32
N ARG A 180 1.05 -15.81 -8.67
CA ARG A 180 1.52 -14.78 -7.75
C ARG A 180 0.64 -13.56 -7.88
N HIS A 181 0.04 -13.16 -6.77
CA HIS A 181 -0.75 -11.93 -6.67
C HIS A 181 0.16 -10.77 -6.31
N ASN A 182 0.13 -9.69 -7.08
CA ASN A 182 0.96 -8.51 -6.85
C ASN A 182 0.09 -7.28 -6.76
N TYR A 183 0.40 -6.39 -5.82
CA TYR A 183 -0.09 -5.02 -5.82
C TYR A 183 0.84 -4.15 -6.67
N VAL A 184 0.27 -3.27 -7.46
CA VAL A 184 1.00 -2.36 -8.36
C VAL A 184 0.38 -0.97 -8.28
N ASP A 185 1.08 0.03 -8.82
CA ASP A 185 0.60 1.41 -8.96
C ASP A 185 0.24 2.09 -7.63
N PHE A 186 1.25 2.46 -6.86
CA PHE A 186 1.09 3.17 -5.58
C PHE A 186 1.25 4.70 -5.74
N GLY A 187 1.30 5.20 -6.96
CA GLY A 187 1.60 6.59 -7.26
C GLY A 187 0.55 7.61 -6.79
N ASP A 188 -0.60 7.19 -6.28
CA ASP A 188 -1.62 8.06 -5.71
C ASP A 188 -1.60 8.13 -4.17
N THR A 189 -0.68 7.42 -3.51
CA THR A 189 -0.51 7.46 -2.05
C THR A 189 -0.03 8.83 -1.55
N PHE A 190 -0.09 9.04 -0.24
CA PHE A 190 0.40 10.24 0.46
C PHE A 190 -0.27 11.54 0.03
N GLY A 191 -1.57 11.49 -0.27
CA GLY A 191 -2.36 12.69 -0.50
C GLY A 191 -2.28 13.25 -1.92
N SER A 192 -2.52 12.41 -2.92
CA SER A 192 -2.66 12.87 -4.31
C SER A 192 -3.66 14.01 -4.44
N LEU A 193 -3.24 15.12 -5.04
CA LEU A 193 -4.12 16.24 -5.37
C LEU A 193 -4.69 16.07 -6.78
N TRP A 194 -6.00 16.05 -6.85
CA TRP A 194 -6.74 16.02 -8.11
C TRP A 194 -6.93 17.45 -8.65
N ALA A 195 -7.40 17.58 -9.88
CA ALA A 195 -7.59 18.89 -10.52
C ALA A 195 -8.42 19.88 -9.69
N ARG A 196 -9.30 19.37 -8.80
CA ARG A 196 -10.14 20.16 -7.90
C ARG A 196 -9.82 19.85 -6.44
N ASP A 197 -9.30 20.82 -5.70
CA ASP A 197 -8.90 20.64 -4.29
C ASP A 197 -10.04 20.20 -3.39
N GLY A 198 -11.27 20.67 -3.61
CA GLY A 198 -12.44 20.26 -2.86
C GLY A 198 -12.73 18.76 -2.97
N ILE A 199 -12.42 18.15 -4.12
CA ILE A 199 -12.50 16.72 -4.31
C ILE A 199 -11.38 16.02 -3.54
N SER A 200 -10.13 16.49 -3.67
CA SER A 200 -8.97 15.90 -2.98
C SER A 200 -9.16 15.89 -1.46
N ARG A 201 -9.70 16.94 -0.88
CA ARG A 201 -10.01 17.01 0.56
C ARG A 201 -11.06 15.98 0.97
N ARG A 202 -12.04 15.71 0.12
CA ARG A 202 -13.16 14.79 0.39
C ARG A 202 -12.85 13.34 0.07
N LEU A 203 -11.69 13.05 -0.52
CA LEU A 203 -11.33 11.70 -1.00
C LEU A 203 -11.16 10.65 0.11
N GLY A 204 -11.18 11.01 1.38
CA GLY A 204 -11.19 10.01 2.46
C GLY A 204 -12.26 8.93 2.28
N PRO A 205 -13.52 9.26 1.94
CA PRO A 205 -14.60 8.31 1.71
C PRO A 205 -15.25 8.44 0.33
N SER A 206 -14.64 9.08 -0.64
CA SER A 206 -15.32 9.38 -1.89
C SER A 206 -15.33 8.18 -2.84
N GLY A 207 -16.17 8.25 -3.81
CA GLY A 207 -16.31 7.30 -4.89
C GLY A 207 -17.56 6.44 -4.81
N TYR A 208 -18.21 6.33 -3.64
CA TYR A 208 -19.45 5.57 -3.53
C TYR A 208 -20.42 6.15 -2.48
N PHE A 209 -21.68 5.87 -2.70
CA PHE A 209 -22.78 6.31 -1.84
C PHE A 209 -22.71 5.64 -0.47
N ASN A 210 -22.76 6.43 0.60
CA ASN A 210 -22.82 5.94 1.96
C ASN A 210 -24.08 6.45 2.65
N LEU A 211 -25.06 5.57 2.80
CA LEU A 211 -26.37 5.92 3.36
C LEU A 211 -26.25 6.48 4.80
N TYR A 212 -25.37 5.93 5.62
CA TYR A 212 -25.19 6.43 7.00
C TYR A 212 -24.66 7.85 7.02
N HIS A 213 -23.73 8.16 6.10
CA HIS A 213 -23.21 9.52 5.96
C HIS A 213 -24.29 10.49 5.48
N VAL A 214 -25.10 10.08 4.49
CA VAL A 214 -26.19 10.91 3.97
C VAL A 214 -27.26 11.13 5.04
N ALA A 215 -27.67 10.09 5.77
CA ALA A 215 -28.63 10.19 6.86
C ALA A 215 -28.09 11.09 8.00
N GLY A 216 -26.81 10.92 8.36
CA GLY A 216 -26.16 11.77 9.36
C GLY A 216 -26.11 13.24 8.94
N ASP A 217 -25.75 13.53 7.70
CA ASP A 217 -25.71 14.89 7.16
C ASP A 217 -27.13 15.50 7.12
N PHE A 218 -28.13 14.70 6.76
CA PHE A 218 -29.53 15.14 6.76
C PHE A 218 -30.04 15.48 8.18
N VAL A 219 -29.83 14.57 9.14
CA VAL A 219 -30.29 14.76 10.54
C VAL A 219 -29.57 15.92 11.21
N THR A 220 -28.30 16.13 10.91
CA THR A 220 -27.47 17.20 11.51
C THR A 220 -27.45 18.49 10.67
N LEU A 221 -28.16 18.52 9.53
CA LEU A 221 -28.09 19.62 8.55
C LEU A 221 -26.66 19.99 8.14
N GLY A 222 -25.75 18.99 8.11
CA GLY A 222 -24.35 19.18 7.80
C GLY A 222 -23.51 19.84 8.92
N LEU A 223 -24.07 20.02 10.12
CA LEU A 223 -23.37 20.66 11.23
C LEU A 223 -22.32 19.82 11.93
N MET A 224 -22.25 18.51 11.62
CA MET A 224 -21.24 17.59 12.15
C MET A 224 -20.28 17.13 11.04
N PRO A 225 -19.31 17.97 10.67
CA PRO A 225 -18.34 17.61 9.64
C PRO A 225 -17.44 16.48 10.12
N ARG A 226 -17.10 15.55 9.22
CA ARG A 226 -16.17 14.46 9.47
C ARG A 226 -14.74 14.99 9.61
N ALA A 227 -13.91 14.29 10.37
CA ALA A 227 -12.54 14.71 10.65
C ALA A 227 -11.76 15.06 9.35
N TYR A 228 -11.84 14.22 8.32
CA TYR A 228 -11.13 14.45 7.06
C TYR A 228 -11.58 15.70 6.27
N TYR A 229 -12.78 16.26 6.52
CA TYR A 229 -13.17 17.56 5.93
C TYR A 229 -12.39 18.73 6.53
N ARG A 230 -11.77 18.53 7.69
CA ARG A 230 -10.94 19.51 8.38
C ARG A 230 -9.47 19.42 8.00
N SER A 231 -9.10 18.39 7.24
CA SER A 231 -7.71 18.22 6.77
C SER A 231 -7.24 19.47 6.02
N GLN A 232 -6.04 19.88 6.32
CA GLN A 232 -5.36 21.01 5.69
C GLN A 232 -4.11 20.53 4.99
N LEU A 233 -3.64 21.31 4.02
CA LEU A 233 -2.31 21.10 3.48
C LEU A 233 -1.30 21.30 4.60
N GLY A 234 -0.42 20.31 4.77
CA GLY A 234 0.62 20.33 5.78
C GLY A 234 1.74 21.33 5.46
N PRO A 235 2.75 21.45 6.34
CA PRO A 235 3.84 22.40 6.17
C PRO A 235 4.71 22.13 4.93
N ALA A 236 4.73 20.90 4.39
CA ALA A 236 5.35 20.58 3.10
C ALA A 236 4.50 21.04 1.90
N GLY A 237 3.42 21.79 2.15
CA GLY A 237 2.58 22.35 1.09
C GLY A 237 1.89 21.29 0.24
N PRO A 238 1.84 21.47 -1.09
CA PRO A 238 1.11 20.56 -1.95
C PRO A 238 1.77 19.19 -2.14
N VAL A 239 3.05 19.00 -1.72
CA VAL A 239 3.76 17.73 -1.93
C VAL A 239 2.98 16.55 -1.36
N TRP A 240 2.57 16.66 -0.09
CA TRP A 240 1.80 15.58 0.58
C TRP A 240 0.29 15.80 0.57
N GLY A 241 -0.21 16.83 -0.07
CA GLY A 241 -1.64 17.11 -0.17
C GLY A 241 -2.36 17.07 1.19
N TYR A 242 -3.56 16.49 1.23
CA TYR A 242 -4.35 16.31 2.45
C TYR A 242 -4.00 15.00 3.15
N PHE A 243 -2.77 14.89 3.58
CA PHE A 243 -2.21 13.72 4.24
C PHE A 243 -1.57 14.15 5.57
N ASP A 244 -2.35 14.06 6.65
CA ASP A 244 -1.98 14.52 7.99
C ASP A 244 -2.17 13.42 9.05
N ILE A 245 -1.76 13.71 10.28
CA ILE A 245 -1.97 12.87 11.46
C ILE A 245 -3.24 13.29 12.18
N GLU A 246 -3.49 14.57 12.25
CA GLU A 246 -4.48 15.20 13.13
C GLU A 246 -5.90 14.75 12.80
N THR A 247 -6.24 14.72 11.52
CA THR A 247 -7.57 14.33 11.03
C THR A 247 -7.68 12.86 10.64
N PHE A 248 -6.58 12.10 10.76
CA PHE A 248 -6.59 10.69 10.43
C PHE A 248 -7.28 9.85 11.50
N GLU A 249 -8.37 9.20 11.12
CA GLU A 249 -9.07 8.20 11.93
C GLU A 249 -9.06 6.86 11.18
N PRO A 250 -8.39 5.81 11.73
CA PRO A 250 -8.21 4.53 11.03
C PRO A 250 -9.51 3.84 10.63
N ASP A 251 -10.57 3.98 11.44
CA ASP A 251 -11.88 3.37 11.12
C ASP A 251 -12.67 4.14 10.07
N ASP A 252 -12.50 5.45 10.00
CA ASP A 252 -13.24 6.32 9.09
C ASP A 252 -12.65 6.34 7.68
N TRP A 253 -11.40 5.92 7.53
CA TRP A 253 -10.75 5.88 6.23
C TRP A 253 -11.43 4.89 5.28
N LYS A 254 -11.60 5.29 4.03
CA LYS A 254 -12.13 4.47 2.94
C LYS A 254 -11.36 4.73 1.66
N ALA A 255 -11.24 3.69 0.84
CA ALA A 255 -10.71 3.83 -0.52
C ALA A 255 -11.59 4.73 -1.39
N GLY A 256 -11.03 5.26 -2.47
CA GLY A 256 -11.76 6.08 -3.43
C GLY A 256 -12.73 5.28 -4.30
N TYR A 257 -12.51 3.99 -4.40
CA TYR A 257 -13.37 3.04 -5.12
C TYR A 257 -13.87 1.95 -4.17
N PRO A 258 -15.06 1.39 -4.42
CA PRO A 258 -15.54 0.25 -3.65
C PRO A 258 -14.55 -0.92 -3.72
N ASN A 259 -14.13 -1.39 -2.56
CA ASN A 259 -13.31 -2.59 -2.43
C ASN A 259 -14.07 -3.58 -1.54
N PRO A 260 -14.68 -4.64 -2.10
CA PRO A 260 -15.51 -5.59 -1.35
C PRO A 260 -14.79 -6.23 -0.17
N ALA A 261 -13.49 -6.50 -0.29
CA ALA A 261 -12.70 -7.04 0.82
C ALA A 261 -12.55 -6.02 1.95
N HIS A 262 -12.23 -4.76 1.63
CA HIS A 262 -12.11 -3.68 2.63
C HIS A 262 -13.43 -3.42 3.36
N LEU A 263 -14.57 -3.48 2.65
CA LEU A 263 -15.89 -3.27 3.24
C LEU A 263 -16.28 -4.39 4.23
N ARG A 264 -15.71 -5.59 4.08
CA ARG A 264 -15.94 -6.75 4.96
C ARG A 264 -14.89 -6.91 6.05
N ALA A 265 -13.89 -5.99 6.13
CA ALA A 265 -12.84 -6.06 7.12
C ALA A 265 -13.39 -5.97 8.55
N THR A 266 -13.27 -7.06 9.31
CA THR A 266 -13.66 -7.14 10.72
C THR A 266 -12.57 -6.54 11.62
N GLU A 267 -12.89 -6.30 12.90
CA GLU A 267 -11.91 -5.91 13.92
C GLU A 267 -10.71 -6.88 13.98
N ARG A 268 -10.99 -8.19 13.86
CA ARG A 268 -9.93 -9.22 13.90
C ARG A 268 -9.02 -9.16 12.68
N ASP A 269 -9.54 -8.82 11.50
CA ASP A 269 -8.74 -8.68 10.28
C ASP A 269 -7.84 -7.44 10.38
N LYS A 270 -8.39 -6.34 10.88
CA LYS A 270 -7.65 -5.09 11.10
C LYS A 270 -6.56 -5.25 12.16
N ALA A 271 -6.88 -5.89 13.29
CA ALA A 271 -5.90 -6.18 14.33
C ALA A 271 -4.81 -7.15 13.85
N TRP A 272 -5.16 -8.12 13.02
CA TRP A 272 -4.17 -9.02 12.40
C TRP A 272 -3.19 -8.23 11.52
N MET A 273 -3.67 -7.32 10.69
CA MET A 273 -2.79 -6.49 9.85
C MET A 273 -2.01 -5.47 10.69
N ALA A 274 -2.60 -4.89 11.72
CA ALA A 274 -1.89 -3.99 12.63
C ALA A 274 -0.68 -4.66 13.30
N ARG A 275 -0.70 -5.99 13.51
CA ARG A 275 0.48 -6.74 13.96
C ARG A 275 1.62 -6.69 12.95
N GLN A 276 1.32 -6.75 11.64
CA GLN A 276 2.34 -6.62 10.60
C GLN A 276 2.89 -5.20 10.56
N VAL A 277 2.03 -4.19 10.70
CA VAL A 277 2.44 -2.79 10.81
C VAL A 277 3.32 -2.54 12.05
N ALA A 278 3.05 -3.23 13.17
CA ALA A 278 3.84 -3.13 14.38
C ALA A 278 5.29 -3.63 14.22
N LEU A 279 5.54 -4.52 13.25
CA LEU A 279 6.89 -5.05 12.97
C LEU A 279 7.80 -4.03 12.25
N ILE A 280 7.23 -3.00 11.65
CA ILE A 280 7.99 -1.91 11.03
C ILE A 280 8.37 -0.92 12.12
N ASP A 281 9.64 -0.84 12.44
CA ASP A 281 10.15 0.07 13.48
C ASP A 281 9.96 1.54 13.06
N PRO A 282 9.34 2.39 13.91
CA PRO A 282 9.08 3.78 13.55
C PRO A 282 10.35 4.62 13.41
N ASP A 283 11.40 4.34 14.17
CA ASP A 283 12.57 5.19 14.27
C ASP A 283 13.71 4.78 13.33
N THR A 284 13.73 3.53 12.90
CA THR A 284 14.74 2.99 11.97
C THR A 284 14.16 2.65 10.60
N ASP A 285 13.05 1.88 10.54
CA ASP A 285 12.54 1.40 9.26
C ASP A 285 11.78 2.49 8.50
N VAL A 286 10.94 3.29 9.18
CA VAL A 286 10.17 4.34 8.51
C VAL A 286 11.08 5.39 7.87
N PRO A 287 12.11 5.94 8.54
CA PRO A 287 13.09 6.81 7.89
C PRO A 287 13.83 6.15 6.73
N ALA A 288 14.23 4.88 6.87
CA ALA A 288 14.91 4.14 5.80
C ALA A 288 14.02 3.93 4.57
N LEU A 289 12.74 3.62 4.78
CA LEU A 289 11.75 3.50 3.71
C LEU A 289 11.62 4.82 2.94
N VAL A 290 11.48 5.95 3.63
CA VAL A 290 11.37 7.27 3.01
C VAL A 290 12.67 7.66 2.31
N ALA A 291 13.83 7.48 2.96
CA ALA A 291 15.14 7.76 2.37
C ALA A 291 15.38 6.99 1.07
N SER A 292 14.78 5.80 0.94
CA SER A 292 14.89 4.99 -0.28
C SER A 292 14.23 5.61 -1.51
N ALA A 293 13.39 6.61 -1.34
CA ALA A 293 12.81 7.39 -2.42
C ALA A 293 13.74 8.51 -2.93
N GLN A 294 14.84 8.79 -2.23
CA GLN A 294 15.86 9.75 -2.67
C GLN A 294 15.25 11.11 -3.04
N MET A 295 14.48 11.70 -2.12
CA MET A 295 13.86 12.99 -2.33
C MET A 295 14.91 14.11 -2.28
N ASP A 296 14.77 15.10 -3.17
CA ASP A 296 15.60 16.31 -3.15
C ASP A 296 15.12 17.26 -2.05
N ASP A 297 13.79 17.32 -1.82
CA ASP A 297 13.21 18.10 -0.73
C ASP A 297 13.33 17.36 0.61
N GLY A 298 14.42 17.63 1.34
CA GLY A 298 14.67 17.04 2.65
C GLY A 298 13.63 17.40 3.71
N PHE A 299 12.98 18.57 3.60
CA PHE A 299 11.91 18.96 4.52
C PHE A 299 10.64 18.13 4.26
N ALA A 300 10.24 17.97 2.99
CA ALA A 300 9.11 17.13 2.63
C ALA A 300 9.37 15.67 3.00
N ALA A 301 10.60 15.17 2.87
CA ALA A 301 10.96 13.81 3.31
C ALA A 301 10.81 13.63 4.83
N GLN A 302 11.29 14.57 5.64
CA GLN A 302 11.15 14.54 7.11
C GLN A 302 9.67 14.60 7.53
N GLU A 303 8.89 15.44 6.85
CA GLU A 303 7.45 15.54 7.12
C GLU A 303 6.72 14.25 6.79
N LEU A 304 7.08 13.55 5.70
CA LEU A 304 6.53 12.22 5.39
C LEU A 304 6.85 11.20 6.49
N VAL A 305 8.10 11.19 6.99
CA VAL A 305 8.48 10.33 8.12
C VAL A 305 7.58 10.60 9.32
N ARG A 306 7.44 11.88 9.72
CA ARG A 306 6.60 12.29 10.85
C ARG A 306 5.15 11.82 10.68
N ILE A 307 4.57 12.02 9.50
CA ILE A 307 3.18 11.64 9.24
C ILE A 307 3.02 10.12 9.29
N LEU A 308 3.93 9.37 8.67
CA LEU A 308 3.87 7.90 8.68
C LEU A 308 4.01 7.33 10.09
N GLN A 309 4.92 7.87 10.91
CA GLN A 309 5.08 7.48 12.32
C GLN A 309 3.79 7.76 13.12
N GLY A 310 3.24 8.97 13.00
CA GLY A 310 2.03 9.35 13.75
C GLY A 310 0.79 8.54 13.33
N ARG A 311 0.60 8.30 12.04
CA ARG A 311 -0.50 7.46 11.54
C ARG A 311 -0.33 6.00 11.97
N ARG A 312 0.92 5.48 11.98
CA ARG A 312 1.23 4.16 12.51
C ARG A 312 0.80 4.06 13.99
N THR A 313 1.18 5.02 14.81
CA THR A 313 0.80 5.07 16.23
C THR A 313 -0.71 4.99 16.41
N LYS A 314 -1.48 5.84 15.71
CA LYS A 314 -2.95 5.80 15.75
C LYS A 314 -3.54 4.44 15.34
N ILE A 315 -2.96 3.78 14.35
CA ILE A 315 -3.38 2.42 13.91
C ILE A 315 -3.13 1.41 15.03
N LEU A 316 -1.93 1.42 15.63
CA LEU A 316 -1.58 0.47 16.67
C LEU A 316 -2.42 0.70 17.94
N GLU A 317 -2.59 1.94 18.37
CA GLU A 317 -3.48 2.31 19.48
C GLU A 317 -4.89 1.80 19.23
N ARG A 318 -5.43 2.01 18.03
CA ARG A 318 -6.80 1.61 17.68
C ARG A 318 -7.00 0.09 17.65
N TYR A 319 -6.06 -0.68 17.15
CA TYR A 319 -6.27 -2.09 16.86
C TYR A 319 -5.54 -3.07 17.79
N LEU A 320 -4.45 -2.68 18.47
CA LEU A 320 -3.71 -3.58 19.36
C LEU A 320 -4.12 -3.49 20.84
N THR A 321 -4.87 -2.46 21.23
CA THR A 321 -5.31 -2.30 22.61
C THR A 321 -6.64 -3.00 22.92
N ARG A 322 -7.46 -3.28 21.91
CA ARG A 322 -8.82 -3.85 22.05
C ARG A 322 -8.88 -5.36 21.86
N LEU A 323 -7.96 -5.94 21.10
CA LEU A 323 -7.86 -7.38 20.90
C LEU A 323 -6.48 -7.85 21.38
N SER A 324 -6.39 -9.12 21.78
CA SER A 324 -5.11 -9.68 22.21
C SER A 324 -4.04 -9.55 21.11
N PRO A 325 -2.97 -8.80 21.32
CA PRO A 325 -1.88 -8.61 20.36
C PRO A 325 -0.75 -9.64 20.56
N LEU A 326 -1.01 -10.72 21.27
CA LEU A 326 -0.02 -11.77 21.53
C LEU A 326 0.39 -12.46 20.23
N THR A 327 1.69 -12.66 20.07
CA THR A 327 2.29 -13.22 18.85
C THR A 327 3.56 -14.00 19.19
N TRP A 328 4.15 -14.66 18.19
CA TRP A 328 5.39 -15.43 18.27
C TRP A 328 5.43 -16.43 19.41
N PRO A 329 4.55 -17.45 19.40
CA PRO A 329 4.60 -18.49 20.41
C PRO A 329 5.93 -19.25 20.30
N THR A 330 6.62 -19.36 21.42
CA THR A 330 7.85 -20.16 21.56
C THR A 330 7.68 -21.08 22.74
N LEU A 331 8.28 -22.28 22.65
CA LEU A 331 8.37 -23.22 23.78
C LEU A 331 9.73 -23.04 24.43
N ARG A 332 9.74 -23.02 25.76
CA ARG A 332 10.96 -23.10 26.56
C ARG A 332 10.76 -24.09 27.68
N ASP A 333 11.86 -24.63 28.23
CA ASP A 333 11.83 -25.45 29.43
C ASP A 333 11.76 -24.54 30.65
N GLY A 334 10.68 -24.65 31.39
CA GLY A 334 10.48 -23.95 32.65
C GLY A 334 10.72 -24.87 33.86
N PRO A 335 10.76 -24.31 35.06
CA PRO A 335 11.02 -25.10 36.30
C PRO A 335 9.95 -26.15 36.61
N GLU A 336 8.73 -25.96 36.14
CA GLU A 336 7.59 -26.88 36.35
C GLU A 336 7.21 -27.66 35.08
N GLY A 337 7.96 -27.52 33.99
CA GLY A 337 7.71 -28.17 32.72
C GLY A 337 7.73 -27.19 31.53
N PRO A 338 7.32 -27.64 30.31
CA PRO A 338 7.33 -26.81 29.16
C PRO A 338 6.41 -25.59 29.28
N GLU A 339 6.95 -24.41 28.99
CA GLU A 339 6.24 -23.15 29.02
C GLU A 339 6.03 -22.59 27.59
N VAL A 340 4.86 -22.02 27.34
CA VAL A 340 4.57 -21.28 26.13
C VAL A 340 4.79 -19.80 26.38
N CYS A 341 5.80 -19.22 25.74
CA CYS A 341 6.09 -17.79 25.79
C CYS A 341 5.49 -17.07 24.58
N LEU A 342 4.93 -15.90 24.82
CA LEU A 342 4.31 -15.05 23.80
C LEU A 342 4.86 -13.63 23.92
N LYS A 343 4.94 -12.91 22.81
CA LYS A 343 5.29 -11.49 22.79
C LYS A 343 4.02 -10.66 22.67
N ASP A 344 3.85 -9.68 23.56
CA ASP A 344 2.75 -8.70 23.47
C ASP A 344 3.21 -7.48 22.65
N LEU A 345 2.61 -7.29 21.48
CA LEU A 345 2.98 -6.19 20.57
C LEU A 345 2.50 -4.84 21.09
N ALA A 346 1.46 -4.76 21.93
CA ALA A 346 1.04 -3.49 22.51
C ALA A 346 2.05 -2.98 23.54
N VAL A 347 2.62 -3.88 24.34
CA VAL A 347 3.71 -3.56 25.27
C VAL A 347 4.99 -3.23 24.50
N THR A 348 5.35 -4.05 23.50
CA THR A 348 6.55 -3.83 22.67
C THR A 348 6.50 -2.49 21.93
N ALA A 349 5.32 -2.07 21.49
CA ALA A 349 5.12 -0.78 20.80
C ALA A 349 4.96 0.41 21.77
N GLY A 350 5.11 0.19 23.10
CA GLY A 350 4.98 1.25 24.09
C GLY A 350 3.57 1.83 24.27
N LEU A 351 2.53 1.10 23.82
CA LEU A 351 1.14 1.57 23.91
C LEU A 351 0.53 1.36 25.31
N ILE A 352 1.00 0.36 26.01
CA ILE A 352 0.54 -0.03 27.36
C ILE A 352 1.78 -0.49 28.15
N ALA A 353 1.86 -0.09 29.43
CA ALA A 353 2.87 -0.63 30.32
C ALA A 353 2.62 -2.12 30.58
N GLY A 354 3.67 -2.94 30.63
CA GLY A 354 3.54 -4.39 30.80
C GLY A 354 2.86 -4.77 32.13
N GLU A 355 3.13 -4.02 33.17
CA GLU A 355 2.55 -4.18 34.52
C GLU A 355 1.05 -3.91 34.60
N ASP A 356 0.52 -3.09 33.65
CA ASP A 356 -0.90 -2.75 33.60
C ASP A 356 -1.74 -3.73 32.76
N ARG A 357 -1.09 -4.78 32.21
CA ARG A 357 -1.75 -5.68 31.27
C ARG A 357 -2.00 -7.07 31.86
N PRO A 358 -3.24 -7.40 32.22
CA PRO A 358 -3.59 -8.73 32.71
C PRO A 358 -3.65 -9.73 31.55
N TYR A 359 -3.17 -10.94 31.77
CA TYR A 359 -3.25 -12.05 30.85
C TYR A 359 -4.06 -13.19 31.42
N TRP A 360 -4.73 -13.93 30.54
CA TRP A 360 -5.56 -15.07 30.90
C TRP A 360 -5.28 -16.21 29.93
N SER A 361 -5.11 -17.42 30.44
CA SER A 361 -4.94 -18.61 29.62
C SER A 361 -6.06 -19.63 29.88
N ARG A 362 -6.33 -20.44 28.87
CA ARG A 362 -7.19 -21.61 28.97
C ARG A 362 -6.62 -22.72 28.12
N ALA A 363 -6.30 -23.82 28.74
CA ALA A 363 -5.89 -25.04 28.06
C ALA A 363 -7.12 -25.79 27.51
N TRP A 364 -6.94 -26.41 26.33
CA TRP A 364 -7.94 -27.25 25.69
C TRP A 364 -7.34 -28.60 25.38
N GLU A 365 -8.00 -29.68 25.80
CA GLU A 365 -7.63 -31.03 25.37
C GLU A 365 -8.08 -31.25 23.92
N LEU A 366 -7.16 -31.65 23.04
CA LEU A 366 -7.46 -31.97 21.65
C LEU A 366 -8.38 -33.20 21.48
N ARG A 367 -8.45 -34.06 22.49
CA ARG A 367 -9.33 -35.23 22.53
C ARG A 367 -10.47 -34.97 23.48
N GLY A 368 -11.62 -34.53 22.96
CA GLY A 368 -12.87 -34.44 23.70
C GLY A 368 -13.43 -33.05 23.99
N ALA A 369 -12.83 -31.98 23.44
CA ALA A 369 -13.37 -30.62 23.44
C ALA A 369 -13.84 -30.05 24.78
N ARG A 370 -13.23 -30.45 25.91
CA ARG A 370 -13.52 -29.86 27.23
C ARG A 370 -12.54 -28.71 27.49
N PRO A 371 -13.01 -27.48 27.71
CA PRO A 371 -12.14 -26.39 28.12
C PRO A 371 -11.71 -26.59 29.57
N GLY A 372 -10.43 -26.40 29.87
CA GLY A 372 -9.93 -26.24 31.21
C GLY A 372 -10.44 -24.96 31.90
N ALA A 373 -10.11 -24.77 33.15
CA ALA A 373 -10.38 -23.50 33.85
C ALA A 373 -9.68 -22.34 33.17
N ILE A 374 -10.24 -21.13 33.30
CA ILE A 374 -9.53 -19.90 32.93
C ILE A 374 -8.64 -19.53 34.10
N GLU A 375 -7.36 -19.45 33.87
CA GLU A 375 -6.37 -19.13 34.90
C GLU A 375 -5.66 -17.81 34.54
N PRO A 376 -5.39 -16.95 35.54
CA PRO A 376 -4.53 -15.80 35.35
C PRO A 376 -3.12 -16.26 35.02
N VAL A 377 -2.41 -15.51 34.20
CA VAL A 377 -1.02 -15.77 33.85
C VAL A 377 -0.21 -14.54 34.24
N ASP A 378 0.83 -14.78 35.03
CA ASP A 378 1.76 -13.72 35.40
C ASP A 378 2.54 -13.25 34.16
N GLY A 379 2.39 -11.97 33.85
CA GLY A 379 3.16 -11.34 32.80
C GLY A 379 4.56 -11.03 33.29
N ALA A 380 5.56 -11.80 32.86
CA ALA A 380 6.94 -11.35 32.97
C ALA A 380 7.21 -10.31 31.90
N ALA A 381 7.67 -9.11 32.29
CA ALA A 381 8.03 -8.01 31.44
C ALA A 381 9.24 -8.32 30.54
#